data_227110f7c4a2e58407e90634aeedb99c
#
_entry.id   227110f7c4a2e58407e90634aeedb99c
#
_cell.length_a   1.000
_cell.length_b   1.000
_cell.length_c   1.000
_cell.angle_alpha   90.00
_cell.angle_beta   90.00
_cell.angle_gamma   90.00
#
_symmetry.space_group_name_H-M   'P 1'
#
loop_
_entity.id
_entity.type
_entity.pdbx_description
1 polymer ?
#
loop_
_entity_poly.entity_id
_entity_poly.type
_entity_poly.pdbx_seq_one_letter_code
_entity_poly.pdbx_strand_id
1 'polypeptide(L)'
;MWHGIEGHDEVVDSFRLRLRNGRLASTFLFVGPPGIGKRAFALKLAQALLCERNPPEELDPCEECPACQQVKAGTHPDVAVVQRRPDKTRVLLEQLIGEEEKRMQEGLVHDISLKPYSGKRKIGIIDDADTLAYGQGESANSLLKTLEEPPPNSVLILIGTTEQRQLPTIRSRAQVVRFAPLEETTIQRLLLEHQIAEDPKAAEKLARLSQGSLQLAQDFASVEVQEFRTRWLRFLADPQPEAPAMAKPVSEFVDSAGKEAAPRRARLRLLANMAIDFYRELIRVLNGYESEGDDHLRHAATAAAKQFNRDPETIADAIERCLDALEQIDANANQATLIEAWLDDLAQLRLVGKLA
;
A
#
# COMPACT_ATOMS: atom_id res chain seq x y z
N MET A 1 -2.93 -21.68 -4.00
CA MET A 1 -1.84 -21.21 -3.08
C MET A 1 -0.48 -21.48 -3.70
N TRP A 2 0.40 -20.50 -3.81
CA TRP A 2 1.74 -20.62 -4.37
C TRP A 2 2.80 -20.25 -3.33
N HIS A 3 3.42 -21.25 -2.68
CA HIS A 3 4.51 -21.06 -1.69
C HIS A 3 4.21 -20.00 -0.62
N GLY A 4 3.04 -20.06 -0.02
CA GLY A 4 2.59 -19.08 0.98
C GLY A 4 2.03 -17.77 0.41
N ILE A 5 1.98 -17.61 -0.91
CA ILE A 5 1.26 -16.53 -1.59
C ILE A 5 -0.14 -17.01 -1.93
N GLU A 6 -1.14 -16.25 -1.53
CA GLU A 6 -2.54 -16.58 -1.69
C GLU A 6 -3.31 -15.49 -2.42
N GLY A 7 -4.41 -15.88 -3.09
CA GLY A 7 -5.32 -14.96 -3.77
C GLY A 7 -4.79 -14.33 -5.06
N HIS A 8 -3.63 -14.79 -5.56
CA HIS A 8 -3.00 -14.24 -6.77
C HIS A 8 -2.67 -15.34 -7.79
N ASP A 9 -3.46 -16.41 -7.82
CA ASP A 9 -3.19 -17.59 -8.67
C ASP A 9 -3.17 -17.22 -10.17
N GLU A 10 -4.05 -16.32 -10.63
CA GLU A 10 -4.05 -15.83 -12.01
C GLU A 10 -2.73 -15.12 -12.38
N VAL A 11 -2.18 -14.36 -11.45
CA VAL A 11 -0.90 -13.68 -11.64
C VAL A 11 0.22 -14.72 -11.72
N VAL A 12 0.22 -15.72 -10.84
CA VAL A 12 1.18 -16.84 -10.86
C VAL A 12 1.13 -17.55 -12.22
N ASP A 13 -0.07 -17.91 -12.70
CA ASP A 13 -0.24 -18.63 -13.97
C ASP A 13 0.20 -17.78 -15.16
N SER A 14 -0.04 -16.47 -15.11
CA SER A 14 0.46 -15.54 -16.14
C SER A 14 1.99 -15.51 -16.18
N PHE A 15 2.67 -15.50 -15.03
CA PHE A 15 4.14 -15.56 -14.99
C PHE A 15 4.67 -16.91 -15.44
N ARG A 16 4.04 -18.01 -15.05
CA ARG A 16 4.38 -19.37 -15.50
C ARG A 16 4.30 -19.50 -17.01
N LEU A 17 3.22 -18.99 -17.61
CA LEU A 17 3.06 -19.00 -19.08
C LEU A 17 4.15 -18.17 -19.79
N ARG A 18 4.47 -16.98 -19.25
CA ARG A 18 5.53 -16.12 -19.83
C ARG A 18 6.91 -16.78 -19.78
N LEU A 19 7.22 -17.41 -18.66
CA LEU A 19 8.49 -18.10 -18.46
C LEU A 19 8.62 -19.28 -19.42
N ARG A 20 7.58 -20.13 -19.54
CA ARG A 20 7.55 -21.26 -20.49
C ARG A 20 7.71 -20.82 -21.95
N ASN A 21 7.19 -19.65 -22.30
CA ASN A 21 7.30 -19.09 -23.65
C ASN A 21 8.59 -18.29 -23.88
N GLY A 22 9.48 -18.19 -22.90
CA GLY A 22 10.70 -17.37 -23.00
C GLY A 22 10.45 -15.87 -23.13
N ARG A 23 9.25 -15.38 -22.73
CA ARG A 23 8.79 -13.99 -22.95
C ARG A 23 8.65 -13.22 -21.62
N LEU A 24 9.54 -13.45 -20.67
CA LEU A 24 9.58 -12.67 -19.46
C LEU A 24 10.05 -11.25 -19.79
N ALA A 25 9.25 -10.23 -19.49
CA ALA A 25 9.66 -8.84 -19.65
C ALA A 25 10.81 -8.50 -18.67
N SER A 26 11.61 -7.51 -19.03
CA SER A 26 12.68 -6.99 -18.18
C SER A 26 12.19 -6.03 -17.10
N THR A 27 11.00 -5.43 -17.29
CA THR A 27 10.45 -4.48 -16.33
C THR A 27 8.98 -4.75 -16.07
N PHE A 28 8.62 -4.83 -14.80
CA PHE A 28 7.24 -5.00 -14.33
C PHE A 28 6.83 -3.86 -13.40
N LEU A 29 5.57 -3.47 -13.49
CA LEU A 29 4.92 -2.56 -12.57
C LEU A 29 3.77 -3.32 -11.87
N PHE A 30 3.96 -3.67 -10.59
CA PHE A 30 2.95 -4.31 -9.76
C PHE A 30 2.06 -3.26 -9.13
N VAL A 31 0.78 -3.26 -9.46
CA VAL A 31 -0.22 -2.32 -8.93
C VAL A 31 -1.36 -3.04 -8.23
N GLY A 32 -1.92 -2.41 -7.23
CA GLY A 32 -3.02 -2.91 -6.42
C GLY A 32 -3.01 -2.30 -5.02
N PRO A 33 -4.05 -2.49 -4.20
CA PRO A 33 -4.12 -1.93 -2.85
C PRO A 33 -2.88 -2.26 -2.01
N PRO A 34 -2.53 -1.42 -1.02
CA PRO A 34 -1.45 -1.74 -0.09
C PRO A 34 -1.82 -2.97 0.77
N GLY A 35 -0.82 -3.70 1.23
CA GLY A 35 -1.02 -4.80 2.19
C GLY A 35 -1.61 -6.10 1.63
N ILE A 36 -1.70 -6.26 0.29
CA ILE A 36 -2.26 -7.48 -0.36
C ILE A 36 -1.19 -8.51 -0.76
N GLY A 37 0.09 -8.31 -0.39
CA GLY A 37 1.16 -9.29 -0.64
C GLY A 37 2.02 -9.05 -1.88
N LYS A 38 1.94 -7.90 -2.59
CA LYS A 38 2.73 -7.59 -3.80
C LYS A 38 4.23 -7.76 -3.59
N ARG A 39 4.77 -7.26 -2.47
CA ARG A 39 6.20 -7.40 -2.13
C ARG A 39 6.58 -8.86 -1.86
N ALA A 40 5.76 -9.59 -1.12
CA ALA A 40 5.97 -11.01 -0.87
C ALA A 40 6.00 -11.79 -2.18
N PHE A 41 5.08 -11.48 -3.11
CA PHE A 41 5.05 -12.05 -4.45
C PHE A 41 6.34 -11.73 -5.23
N ALA A 42 6.81 -10.49 -5.23
CA ALA A 42 8.05 -10.09 -5.91
C ALA A 42 9.28 -10.87 -5.40
N LEU A 43 9.39 -11.01 -4.07
CA LEU A 43 10.46 -11.79 -3.45
C LEU A 43 10.35 -13.29 -3.77
N LYS A 44 9.14 -13.83 -3.79
CA LYS A 44 8.90 -15.24 -4.15
C LYS A 44 9.20 -15.49 -5.63
N LEU A 45 8.86 -14.55 -6.51
CA LEU A 45 9.25 -14.59 -7.92
C LEU A 45 10.77 -14.56 -8.07
N ALA A 46 11.47 -13.73 -7.32
CA ALA A 46 12.93 -13.70 -7.30
C ALA A 46 13.53 -15.05 -6.85
N GLN A 47 12.95 -15.68 -5.81
CA GLN A 47 13.36 -17.04 -5.40
C GLN A 47 13.19 -18.04 -6.54
N ALA A 48 12.06 -18.03 -7.25
CA ALA A 48 11.81 -18.97 -8.36
C ALA A 48 12.78 -18.75 -9.53
N LEU A 49 13.05 -17.49 -9.88
CA LEU A 49 13.95 -17.14 -10.98
C LEU A 49 15.42 -17.49 -10.69
N LEU A 50 15.83 -17.54 -9.42
CA LEU A 50 17.19 -17.79 -8.98
C LEU A 50 17.37 -19.19 -8.39
N CYS A 51 16.31 -19.98 -8.25
CA CYS A 51 16.39 -21.33 -7.68
C CYS A 51 17.42 -22.18 -8.41
N GLU A 52 18.30 -22.82 -7.64
CA GLU A 52 19.37 -23.66 -8.19
C GLU A 52 18.89 -25.06 -8.56
N ARG A 53 17.81 -25.54 -7.95
CA ARG A 53 17.28 -26.89 -8.13
C ARG A 53 16.21 -26.98 -9.21
N ASN A 54 15.25 -26.05 -9.18
CA ASN A 54 14.11 -26.07 -10.09
C ASN A 54 14.31 -25.05 -11.23
N PRO A 55 13.88 -25.37 -12.45
CA PRO A 55 13.98 -24.44 -13.57
C PRO A 55 12.99 -23.27 -13.41
N PRO A 56 13.35 -22.06 -13.85
CA PRO A 56 12.47 -20.89 -13.74
C PRO A 56 11.09 -21.06 -14.39
N GLU A 57 10.98 -21.89 -15.43
CA GLU A 57 9.76 -22.15 -16.20
C GLU A 57 8.67 -22.85 -15.37
N GLU A 58 9.06 -23.56 -14.32
CA GLU A 58 8.11 -24.20 -13.39
C GLU A 58 7.52 -23.18 -12.41
N LEU A 59 8.24 -22.07 -12.17
CA LEU A 59 7.90 -21.07 -11.18
C LEU A 59 7.68 -21.68 -9.79
N ASP A 60 8.59 -22.62 -9.43
CA ASP A 60 8.50 -23.44 -8.23
C ASP A 60 9.82 -23.35 -7.44
N PRO A 61 9.99 -22.36 -6.54
CA PRO A 61 11.20 -22.25 -5.72
C PRO A 61 11.27 -23.40 -4.72
N CYS A 62 12.40 -24.11 -4.67
CA CYS A 62 12.57 -25.25 -3.74
C CYS A 62 12.63 -24.83 -2.26
N GLU A 63 12.83 -23.55 -1.95
CA GLU A 63 12.97 -22.94 -0.62
C GLU A 63 14.15 -23.43 0.25
N GLU A 64 14.89 -24.44 -0.19
CA GLU A 64 15.97 -25.07 0.57
C GLU A 64 17.37 -24.79 0.02
N CYS A 65 17.51 -24.51 -1.30
CA CYS A 65 18.83 -24.25 -1.88
C CYS A 65 19.42 -22.92 -1.37
N PRO A 66 20.75 -22.74 -1.42
CA PRO A 66 21.40 -21.52 -0.95
C PRO A 66 20.80 -20.24 -1.53
N ALA A 67 20.54 -20.21 -2.85
CA ALA A 67 19.90 -19.05 -3.48
C ALA A 67 18.52 -18.74 -2.90
N CYS A 68 17.65 -19.73 -2.73
CA CYS A 68 16.33 -19.53 -2.13
C CYS A 68 16.42 -19.01 -0.69
N GLN A 69 17.34 -19.55 0.11
CA GLN A 69 17.56 -19.11 1.50
C GLN A 69 18.12 -17.70 1.55
N GLN A 70 19.08 -17.35 0.71
CA GLN A 70 19.64 -16.01 0.63
C GLN A 70 18.61 -14.97 0.18
N VAL A 71 17.75 -15.28 -0.80
CA VAL A 71 16.66 -14.37 -1.19
C VAL A 71 15.69 -14.16 -0.02
N LYS A 72 15.32 -15.23 0.69
CA LYS A 72 14.46 -15.15 1.88
C LYS A 72 15.09 -14.31 3.00
N ALA A 73 16.40 -14.42 3.18
CA ALA A 73 17.16 -13.63 4.16
C ALA A 73 17.47 -12.19 3.69
N GLY A 74 17.19 -11.84 2.42
CA GLY A 74 17.52 -10.53 1.85
C GLY A 74 19.01 -10.30 1.60
N THR A 75 19.79 -11.37 1.46
CA THR A 75 21.28 -11.33 1.34
C THR A 75 21.79 -11.87 0.01
N HIS A 76 20.89 -12.19 -0.93
CA HIS A 76 21.31 -12.71 -2.23
C HIS A 76 22.00 -11.64 -3.07
N PRO A 77 23.23 -11.87 -3.60
CA PRO A 77 24.01 -10.84 -4.31
C PRO A 77 23.39 -10.38 -5.65
N ASP A 78 22.47 -11.17 -6.19
CA ASP A 78 21.76 -10.85 -7.43
C ASP A 78 20.36 -10.27 -7.20
N VAL A 79 19.99 -9.95 -5.95
CA VAL A 79 18.71 -9.31 -5.61
C VAL A 79 18.96 -8.03 -4.84
N ALA A 80 18.61 -6.91 -5.45
CA ALA A 80 18.67 -5.60 -4.81
C ALA A 80 17.24 -5.12 -4.52
N VAL A 81 16.95 -4.77 -3.26
CA VAL A 81 15.66 -4.24 -2.84
C VAL A 81 15.83 -2.83 -2.35
N VAL A 82 15.15 -1.89 -2.99
CA VAL A 82 15.06 -0.50 -2.56
C VAL A 82 13.66 -0.23 -2.04
N GLN A 83 13.59 0.34 -0.87
CA GLN A 83 12.34 0.78 -0.25
C GLN A 83 12.56 2.14 0.38
N ARG A 84 11.47 2.87 0.59
CA ARG A 84 11.51 4.11 1.33
C ARG A 84 12.07 3.88 2.74
N ARG A 85 13.04 4.69 3.14
CA ARG A 85 13.58 4.65 4.52
C ARG A 85 12.51 5.12 5.52
N PRO A 86 12.47 4.60 6.75
CA PRO A 86 11.44 4.96 7.73
C PRO A 86 11.36 6.46 8.05
N ASP A 87 12.50 7.15 8.02
CA ASP A 87 12.62 8.59 8.27
C ASP A 87 12.33 9.48 7.04
N LYS A 88 12.14 8.88 5.86
CA LYS A 88 11.92 9.58 4.60
C LYS A 88 10.50 9.37 4.09
N THR A 89 10.04 10.32 3.27
CA THR A 89 8.71 10.28 2.63
C THR A 89 8.75 9.67 1.23
N ARG A 90 9.93 9.53 0.64
CA ARG A 90 10.14 9.02 -0.72
C ARG A 90 11.36 8.11 -0.80
N VAL A 91 11.42 7.32 -1.85
CA VAL A 91 12.65 6.65 -2.28
C VAL A 91 13.63 7.73 -2.73
N LEU A 92 14.82 7.73 -2.15
CA LEU A 92 15.83 8.74 -2.42
C LEU A 92 16.62 8.43 -3.67
N LEU A 93 17.05 9.48 -4.37
CA LEU A 93 17.87 9.37 -5.58
C LEU A 93 19.17 8.57 -5.32
N GLU A 94 19.80 8.79 -4.16
CA GLU A 94 21.01 8.08 -3.75
C GLU A 94 20.83 6.56 -3.63
N GLN A 95 19.63 6.07 -3.28
CA GLN A 95 19.34 4.65 -3.24
C GLN A 95 19.28 4.02 -4.65
N LEU A 96 18.98 4.83 -5.65
CA LEU A 96 18.87 4.40 -7.04
C LEU A 96 20.19 4.47 -7.80
N ILE A 97 20.93 5.57 -7.65
CA ILE A 97 22.15 5.83 -8.45
C ILE A 97 23.42 6.10 -7.62
N GLY A 98 23.36 5.89 -6.31
CA GLY A 98 24.47 6.17 -5.40
C GLY A 98 24.53 7.61 -4.91
N GLU A 99 25.29 7.84 -3.86
CA GLU A 99 25.59 9.17 -3.33
C GLU A 99 26.36 10.03 -4.35
N GLU A 100 26.40 11.34 -4.13
CA GLU A 100 26.95 12.30 -5.10
C GLU A 100 28.39 11.96 -5.53
N GLU A 101 29.22 11.55 -4.59
CA GLU A 101 30.63 11.19 -4.84
C GLU A 101 30.80 9.86 -5.57
N LYS A 102 29.81 8.96 -5.49
CA LYS A 102 29.81 7.61 -6.05
C LYS A 102 28.67 7.37 -7.04
N ARG A 103 28.17 8.43 -7.62
CA ARG A 103 27.03 8.39 -8.54
C ARG A 103 27.30 7.43 -9.70
N MET A 104 26.34 6.53 -9.98
CA MET A 104 26.43 5.46 -10.97
C MET A 104 27.51 4.37 -10.68
N GLN A 105 28.17 4.42 -9.53
CA GLN A 105 29.07 3.39 -9.05
C GLN A 105 28.49 2.58 -7.89
N GLU A 106 27.40 3.06 -7.31
CA GLU A 106 26.62 2.41 -6.27
C GLU A 106 25.12 2.61 -6.56
N GLY A 107 24.26 1.92 -5.81
CA GLY A 107 22.82 2.01 -5.91
C GLY A 107 22.22 0.99 -6.88
N LEU A 108 20.89 0.94 -6.91
CA LEU A 108 20.13 -0.09 -7.64
C LEU A 108 20.51 -0.17 -9.13
N VAL A 109 20.65 0.98 -9.81
CA VAL A 109 20.98 1.04 -11.24
C VAL A 109 22.34 0.43 -11.53
N HIS A 110 23.33 0.70 -10.67
CA HIS A 110 24.63 0.07 -10.74
C HIS A 110 24.52 -1.45 -10.52
N ASP A 111 23.87 -1.86 -9.42
CA ASP A 111 23.78 -3.27 -9.03
C ASP A 111 23.13 -4.15 -10.10
N ILE A 112 22.06 -3.69 -10.74
CA ILE A 112 21.38 -4.43 -11.81
C ILE A 112 22.15 -4.42 -13.13
N SER A 113 23.08 -3.47 -13.32
CA SER A 113 23.96 -3.41 -14.52
C SER A 113 25.11 -4.39 -14.47
N LEU A 114 25.45 -4.90 -13.29
CA LEU A 114 26.52 -5.87 -13.12
C LEU A 114 26.11 -7.24 -13.68
N LYS A 115 27.12 -8.05 -14.05
CA LYS A 115 26.86 -9.44 -14.42
C LYS A 115 26.29 -10.21 -13.21
N PRO A 116 25.29 -11.08 -13.40
CA PRO A 116 24.79 -11.92 -12.32
C PRO A 116 25.91 -12.77 -11.72
N TYR A 117 26.00 -12.79 -10.39
CA TYR A 117 26.94 -13.63 -9.66
C TYR A 117 26.66 -15.11 -9.85
N SER A 118 25.36 -15.48 -9.79
CA SER A 118 24.89 -16.85 -10.03
C SER A 118 24.86 -17.25 -11.50
N GLY A 119 25.17 -16.35 -12.44
CA GLY A 119 25.08 -16.58 -13.88
C GLY A 119 23.65 -16.61 -14.44
N LYS A 120 22.61 -16.45 -13.60
CA LYS A 120 21.20 -16.48 -14.03
C LYS A 120 20.67 -15.09 -14.36
N ARG A 121 20.27 -14.34 -13.35
CA ARG A 121 19.61 -13.02 -13.50
C ARG A 121 19.99 -12.07 -12.38
N LYS A 122 19.96 -10.77 -12.67
CA LYS A 122 19.92 -9.71 -11.67
C LYS A 122 18.48 -9.25 -11.48
N ILE A 123 18.06 -9.06 -10.24
CA ILE A 123 16.68 -8.67 -9.91
C ILE A 123 16.73 -7.43 -9.05
N GLY A 124 16.09 -6.35 -9.53
CA GLY A 124 15.87 -5.12 -8.78
C GLY A 124 14.40 -5.03 -8.35
N ILE A 125 14.16 -4.73 -7.10
CA ILE A 125 12.80 -4.50 -6.58
C ILE A 125 12.76 -3.11 -5.97
N ILE A 126 11.85 -2.25 -6.45
CA ILE A 126 11.58 -0.93 -5.89
C ILE A 126 10.22 -1.00 -5.23
N ASP A 127 10.19 -1.01 -3.90
CA ASP A 127 8.96 -0.89 -3.12
C ASP A 127 8.62 0.59 -2.93
N ASP A 128 7.33 0.93 -2.77
CA ASP A 128 6.84 2.33 -2.74
C ASP A 128 7.15 3.14 -4.02
N ALA A 129 7.06 2.52 -5.21
CA ALA A 129 7.34 3.18 -6.48
C ALA A 129 6.46 4.41 -6.75
N ASP A 130 5.31 4.53 -6.10
CA ASP A 130 4.45 5.72 -6.12
C ASP A 130 5.21 6.99 -5.71
N THR A 131 6.23 6.84 -4.86
CA THR A 131 7.03 7.97 -4.34
C THR A 131 8.12 8.44 -5.31
N LEU A 132 8.38 7.71 -6.39
CA LEU A 132 9.34 8.11 -7.42
C LEU A 132 8.92 9.37 -8.17
N ALA A 133 7.62 9.65 -8.22
CA ALA A 133 7.05 10.83 -8.86
C ALA A 133 7.18 12.11 -8.00
N TYR A 134 7.50 12.00 -6.71
CA TYR A 134 7.53 13.13 -5.80
C TYR A 134 8.73 14.05 -6.06
N GLY A 135 8.53 15.32 -5.80
CA GLY A 135 9.50 16.37 -6.14
C GLY A 135 9.49 16.66 -7.65
N GLN A 136 10.65 16.86 -8.23
CA GLN A 136 10.80 17.10 -9.68
C GLN A 136 10.91 15.79 -10.50
N GLY A 137 10.59 14.64 -9.90
CA GLY A 137 10.70 13.34 -10.55
C GLY A 137 12.15 12.88 -10.81
N GLU A 138 13.13 13.44 -10.09
CA GLU A 138 14.54 13.11 -10.27
C GLU A 138 14.82 11.61 -10.10
N SER A 139 14.21 11.00 -9.06
CA SER A 139 14.32 9.56 -8.80
C SER A 139 13.77 8.73 -9.95
N ALA A 140 12.62 9.11 -10.50
CA ALA A 140 12.06 8.43 -11.67
C ALA A 140 12.93 8.64 -12.92
N ASN A 141 13.39 9.87 -13.15
CA ASN A 141 14.24 10.20 -14.31
C ASN A 141 15.55 9.42 -14.32
N SER A 142 16.13 9.15 -13.15
CA SER A 142 17.36 8.35 -13.03
C SER A 142 17.20 6.90 -13.51
N LEU A 143 15.97 6.38 -13.49
CA LEU A 143 15.65 5.01 -13.94
C LEU A 143 15.33 4.92 -15.44
N LEU A 144 14.99 6.04 -16.11
CA LEU A 144 14.46 6.01 -17.49
C LEU A 144 15.39 5.28 -18.45
N LYS A 145 16.71 5.56 -18.39
CA LYS A 145 17.67 4.88 -19.26
C LYS A 145 17.68 3.36 -19.03
N THR A 146 17.63 2.94 -17.79
CA THR A 146 17.58 1.51 -17.42
C THR A 146 16.27 0.84 -17.85
N LEU A 147 15.17 1.60 -17.84
CA LEU A 147 13.86 1.12 -18.29
C LEU A 147 13.77 1.03 -19.81
N GLU A 148 14.48 1.91 -20.56
CA GLU A 148 14.56 1.90 -22.02
C GLU A 148 15.47 0.80 -22.53
N GLU A 149 16.63 0.67 -21.92
CA GLU A 149 17.68 -0.30 -22.28
C GLU A 149 18.05 -1.16 -21.07
N PRO A 150 17.17 -2.06 -20.66
CA PRO A 150 17.43 -2.90 -19.49
C PRO A 150 18.66 -3.78 -19.70
N PRO A 151 19.53 -3.90 -18.69
CA PRO A 151 20.72 -4.74 -18.78
C PRO A 151 20.34 -6.21 -19.12
N PRO A 152 21.15 -6.90 -19.91
CA PRO A 152 20.89 -8.30 -20.24
C PRO A 152 20.73 -9.15 -18.99
N ASN A 153 19.76 -10.06 -19.00
CA ASN A 153 19.42 -10.91 -17.86
C ASN A 153 19.07 -10.14 -16.57
N SER A 154 18.51 -8.94 -16.69
CA SER A 154 17.95 -8.22 -15.55
C SER A 154 16.43 -8.27 -15.54
N VAL A 155 15.85 -8.19 -14.34
CA VAL A 155 14.43 -8.01 -14.11
C VAL A 155 14.26 -6.91 -13.08
N LEU A 156 13.51 -5.86 -13.42
CA LEU A 156 13.16 -4.77 -12.53
C LEU A 156 11.67 -4.83 -12.19
N ILE A 157 11.35 -4.82 -10.91
CA ILE A 157 9.98 -4.86 -10.38
C ILE A 157 9.74 -3.58 -9.59
N LEU A 158 8.81 -2.77 -10.09
CA LEU A 158 8.32 -1.58 -9.38
C LEU A 158 6.99 -1.95 -8.70
N ILE A 159 6.84 -1.61 -7.43
CA ILE A 159 5.64 -1.91 -6.65
C ILE A 159 4.96 -0.61 -6.25
N GLY A 160 3.75 -0.39 -6.75
CA GLY A 160 2.94 0.78 -6.46
C GLY A 160 1.50 0.42 -6.09
N THR A 161 0.67 1.43 -5.92
CA THR A 161 -0.75 1.25 -5.59
C THR A 161 -1.64 1.32 -6.82
N THR A 162 -1.44 2.29 -7.69
CA THR A 162 -2.22 2.49 -8.91
C THR A 162 -1.33 2.89 -10.08
N GLU A 163 -1.82 2.66 -11.31
CA GLU A 163 -1.13 3.11 -12.51
C GLU A 163 -1.06 4.64 -12.62
N GLN A 164 -2.10 5.33 -12.13
CA GLN A 164 -2.23 6.79 -12.20
C GLN A 164 -1.19 7.51 -11.33
N ARG A 165 -0.74 6.87 -10.25
CA ARG A 165 0.33 7.39 -9.39
C ARG A 165 1.73 7.24 -9.98
N GLN A 166 1.85 6.49 -11.08
CA GLN A 166 3.12 6.32 -11.78
C GLN A 166 3.27 7.33 -12.91
N LEU A 167 4.48 7.82 -13.10
CA LEU A 167 4.78 8.70 -14.23
C LEU A 167 4.47 7.99 -15.57
N PRO A 168 3.93 8.71 -16.55
CA PRO A 168 3.67 8.15 -17.88
C PRO A 168 4.90 7.50 -18.52
N THR A 169 6.08 8.06 -18.25
CA THR A 169 7.37 7.57 -18.73
C THR A 169 7.74 6.19 -18.17
N ILE A 170 7.38 5.89 -16.92
CA ILE A 170 7.54 4.57 -16.31
C ILE A 170 6.49 3.61 -16.87
N ARG A 171 5.23 4.04 -16.91
CA ARG A 171 4.11 3.20 -17.37
C ARG A 171 4.29 2.70 -18.81
N SER A 172 4.82 3.54 -19.69
CA SER A 172 5.04 3.16 -21.11
C SER A 172 6.15 2.12 -21.31
N ARG A 173 7.01 1.88 -20.29
CA ARG A 173 8.17 0.99 -20.37
C ARG A 173 8.07 -0.24 -19.47
N ALA A 174 7.07 -0.28 -18.60
CA ALA A 174 6.87 -1.40 -17.67
C ALA A 174 5.63 -2.22 -18.05
N GLN A 175 5.74 -3.54 -17.93
CA GLN A 175 4.57 -4.40 -18.04
C GLN A 175 3.75 -4.33 -16.77
N VAL A 176 2.53 -3.81 -16.87
CA VAL A 176 1.63 -3.69 -15.72
C VAL A 176 1.08 -5.06 -15.33
N VAL A 177 1.17 -5.37 -14.04
CA VAL A 177 0.58 -6.55 -13.40
C VAL A 177 -0.35 -6.06 -12.30
N ARG A 178 -1.63 -6.36 -12.42
CA ARG A 178 -2.65 -5.93 -11.47
C ARG A 178 -2.90 -7.02 -10.45
N PHE A 179 -2.80 -6.64 -9.18
CA PHE A 179 -3.13 -7.49 -8.04
C PHE A 179 -4.49 -7.06 -7.49
N ALA A 180 -5.41 -7.99 -7.44
CA ALA A 180 -6.72 -7.77 -6.83
C ALA A 180 -6.63 -7.82 -5.29
N PRO A 181 -7.56 -7.14 -4.57
CA PRO A 181 -7.76 -7.39 -3.15
C PRO A 181 -7.95 -8.89 -2.88
N LEU A 182 -7.49 -9.34 -1.72
CA LEU A 182 -7.69 -10.73 -1.29
C LEU A 182 -9.17 -10.98 -0.95
N GLU A 183 -9.65 -12.17 -1.23
CA GLU A 183 -10.99 -12.58 -0.81
C GLU A 183 -11.11 -12.65 0.72
N GLU A 184 -12.30 -12.35 1.26
CA GLU A 184 -12.54 -12.39 2.71
C GLU A 184 -12.19 -13.76 3.31
N THR A 185 -12.53 -14.85 2.63
CA THR A 185 -12.21 -16.22 3.04
C THR A 185 -10.71 -16.46 3.14
N THR A 186 -9.93 -15.88 2.23
CA THR A 186 -8.47 -15.94 2.25
C THR A 186 -7.91 -15.14 3.44
N ILE A 187 -8.41 -13.94 3.67
CA ILE A 187 -8.00 -13.11 4.82
C ILE A 187 -8.34 -13.84 6.14
N GLN A 188 -9.55 -14.37 6.28
CA GLN A 188 -9.97 -15.12 7.48
C GLN A 188 -8.99 -16.26 7.80
N ARG A 189 -8.63 -17.06 6.78
CA ARG A 189 -7.69 -18.16 6.95
C ARG A 189 -6.31 -17.67 7.36
N LEU A 190 -5.77 -16.65 6.68
CA LEU A 190 -4.47 -16.07 7.01
C LEU A 190 -4.43 -15.49 8.43
N LEU A 191 -5.50 -14.83 8.87
CA LEU A 191 -5.60 -14.30 10.23
C LEU A 191 -5.55 -15.39 11.30
N LEU A 192 -6.18 -16.53 11.05
CA LEU A 192 -6.15 -17.69 11.96
C LEU A 192 -4.79 -18.40 11.92
N GLU A 193 -4.24 -18.65 10.74
CA GLU A 193 -2.92 -19.28 10.55
C GLU A 193 -1.78 -18.51 11.22
N HIS A 194 -1.84 -17.18 11.12
CA HIS A 194 -0.85 -16.30 11.76
C HIS A 194 -1.18 -15.92 13.20
N GLN A 195 -2.24 -16.50 13.79
CA GLN A 195 -2.67 -16.24 15.17
C GLN A 195 -2.94 -14.74 15.45
N ILE A 196 -3.40 -14.00 14.43
CA ILE A 196 -3.80 -12.59 14.54
C ILE A 196 -5.22 -12.48 15.08
N ALA A 197 -6.11 -13.41 14.69
CA ALA A 197 -7.45 -13.55 15.23
C ALA A 197 -7.51 -14.75 16.19
N GLU A 198 -8.20 -14.56 17.32
CA GLU A 198 -8.33 -15.58 18.36
C GLU A 198 -9.32 -16.70 17.98
N ASP A 199 -10.34 -16.35 17.21
CA ASP A 199 -11.39 -17.27 16.79
C ASP A 199 -11.94 -16.94 15.38
N PRO A 200 -12.73 -17.85 14.76
CA PRO A 200 -13.30 -17.63 13.42
C PRO A 200 -14.20 -16.41 13.31
N LYS A 201 -14.91 -16.01 14.38
CA LYS A 201 -15.78 -14.81 14.35
C LYS A 201 -14.98 -13.53 14.35
N ALA A 202 -13.90 -13.49 15.13
CA ALA A 202 -12.96 -12.38 15.10
C ALA A 202 -12.31 -12.26 13.72
N ALA A 203 -11.88 -13.39 13.13
CA ALA A 203 -11.31 -13.44 11.79
C ALA A 203 -12.29 -12.94 10.71
N GLU A 204 -13.55 -13.34 10.76
CA GLU A 204 -14.61 -12.88 9.85
C GLU A 204 -14.82 -11.37 9.95
N LYS A 205 -14.93 -10.85 11.18
CA LYS A 205 -15.08 -9.40 11.41
C LYS A 205 -13.91 -8.61 10.85
N LEU A 206 -12.68 -9.05 11.14
CA LEU A 206 -11.46 -8.39 10.66
C LEU A 206 -11.32 -8.47 9.14
N ALA A 207 -11.68 -9.59 8.53
CA ALA A 207 -11.64 -9.76 7.08
C ALA A 207 -12.58 -8.78 6.37
N ARG A 208 -13.80 -8.59 6.87
CA ARG A 208 -14.74 -7.58 6.33
C ARG A 208 -14.21 -6.15 6.45
N LEU A 209 -13.56 -5.82 7.59
CA LEU A 209 -12.96 -4.50 7.80
C LEU A 209 -11.76 -4.24 6.90
N SER A 210 -11.09 -5.28 6.44
CA SER A 210 -9.81 -5.21 5.74
C SER A 210 -9.89 -4.82 4.28
N GLN A 211 -11.07 -4.88 3.67
CA GLN A 211 -11.26 -4.64 2.22
C GLN A 211 -10.27 -5.44 1.35
N GLY A 212 -9.92 -6.65 1.77
CA GLY A 212 -8.97 -7.51 1.08
C GLY A 212 -7.49 -7.20 1.33
N SER A 213 -7.16 -6.37 2.31
CA SER A 213 -5.79 -6.08 2.74
C SER A 213 -5.44 -6.78 4.05
N LEU A 214 -4.50 -7.72 4.02
CA LEU A 214 -4.04 -8.39 5.24
C LEU A 214 -3.39 -7.41 6.23
N GLN A 215 -2.66 -6.41 5.74
CA GLN A 215 -2.09 -5.38 6.59
C GLN A 215 -3.16 -4.59 7.33
N LEU A 216 -4.22 -4.20 6.62
CA LEU A 216 -5.33 -3.47 7.24
C LEU A 216 -6.09 -4.34 8.24
N ALA A 217 -6.23 -5.65 7.97
CA ALA A 217 -6.80 -6.60 8.92
C ALA A 217 -5.96 -6.68 10.22
N GLN A 218 -4.64 -6.69 10.09
CA GLN A 218 -3.70 -6.64 11.23
C GLN A 218 -3.84 -5.34 12.04
N ASP A 219 -3.93 -4.21 11.34
CA ASP A 219 -4.11 -2.91 12.00
C ASP A 219 -5.43 -2.88 12.80
N PHE A 220 -6.52 -3.42 12.24
CA PHE A 220 -7.81 -3.55 12.93
C PHE A 220 -7.86 -4.63 14.02
N ALA A 221 -6.91 -5.55 14.08
CA ALA A 221 -6.83 -6.52 15.18
C ALA A 221 -6.47 -5.86 16.52
N SER A 222 -5.85 -4.67 16.50
CA SER A 222 -5.54 -3.89 17.70
C SER A 222 -6.82 -3.40 18.39
N VAL A 223 -6.98 -3.71 19.68
CA VAL A 223 -8.09 -3.22 20.51
C VAL A 223 -8.15 -1.71 20.52
N GLU A 224 -6.99 -1.06 20.67
CA GLU A 224 -6.87 0.40 20.64
C GLU A 224 -7.42 1.01 19.34
N VAL A 225 -7.11 0.40 18.19
CA VAL A 225 -7.62 0.84 16.88
C VAL A 225 -9.14 0.68 16.80
N GLN A 226 -9.71 -0.42 17.29
CA GLN A 226 -11.16 -0.64 17.27
C GLN A 226 -11.92 0.33 18.18
N GLU A 227 -11.38 0.60 19.37
CA GLU A 227 -11.97 1.57 20.31
C GLU A 227 -11.92 2.99 19.72
N PHE A 228 -10.77 3.38 19.19
CA PHE A 228 -10.62 4.69 18.57
C PHE A 228 -11.48 4.83 17.33
N ARG A 229 -11.60 3.79 16.49
CA ARG A 229 -12.49 3.77 15.32
C ARG A 229 -13.96 4.08 15.71
N THR A 230 -14.43 3.52 16.81
CA THR A 230 -15.80 3.79 17.29
C THR A 230 -15.98 5.27 17.62
N ARG A 231 -14.99 5.90 18.27
CA ARG A 231 -15.00 7.33 18.58
C ARG A 231 -14.89 8.19 17.32
N TRP A 232 -14.04 7.76 16.38
CA TRP A 232 -13.83 8.43 15.10
C TRP A 232 -15.10 8.46 14.26
N LEU A 233 -15.78 7.33 14.11
CA LEU A 233 -17.04 7.23 13.38
C LEU A 233 -18.16 8.08 14.01
N ARG A 234 -18.19 8.21 15.34
CA ARG A 234 -19.15 9.12 16.01
C ARG A 234 -18.87 10.57 15.66
N PHE A 235 -17.61 10.99 15.68
CA PHE A 235 -17.22 12.35 15.27
C PHE A 235 -17.62 12.63 13.82
N LEU A 236 -17.32 11.71 12.91
CA LEU A 236 -17.70 11.84 11.50
C LEU A 236 -19.23 11.87 11.29
N ALA A 237 -19.99 11.17 12.10
CA ALA A 237 -21.45 11.12 12.01
C ALA A 237 -22.14 12.30 12.72
N ASP A 238 -21.44 13.03 13.56
CA ASP A 238 -22.00 14.15 14.33
C ASP A 238 -22.45 15.29 13.40
N PRO A 239 -23.67 15.80 13.53
CA PRO A 239 -24.13 16.95 12.76
C PRO A 239 -23.45 18.28 13.14
N GLN A 240 -22.81 18.35 14.29
CA GLN A 240 -22.06 19.51 14.80
C GLN A 240 -20.75 19.05 15.43
N PRO A 241 -19.80 18.52 14.62
CA PRO A 241 -18.58 17.97 15.16
C PRO A 241 -17.72 19.08 15.79
N GLU A 242 -17.29 18.84 17.02
CA GLU A 242 -16.38 19.75 17.73
C GLU A 242 -14.93 19.38 17.40
N ALA A 243 -14.36 20.02 16.39
CA ALA A 243 -12.99 19.76 15.94
C ALA A 243 -11.94 19.91 17.06
N PRO A 244 -11.96 20.96 17.91
CA PRO A 244 -11.00 21.10 19.01
C PRO A 244 -11.08 19.96 20.04
N ALA A 245 -12.29 19.44 20.30
CA ALA A 245 -12.49 18.33 21.23
C ALA A 245 -11.94 17.00 20.69
N MET A 246 -11.81 16.88 19.36
CA MET A 246 -11.30 15.67 18.71
C MET A 246 -9.79 15.74 18.39
N ALA A 247 -9.21 16.95 18.26
CA ALA A 247 -7.81 17.13 17.89
C ALA A 247 -6.83 16.46 18.87
N LYS A 248 -7.03 16.67 20.17
CA LYS A 248 -6.19 16.04 21.21
C LYS A 248 -6.30 14.51 21.20
N PRO A 249 -7.49 13.89 21.22
CA PRO A 249 -7.64 12.44 21.06
C PRO A 249 -6.99 11.85 19.80
N VAL A 250 -7.09 12.53 18.67
CA VAL A 250 -6.43 12.09 17.43
C VAL A 250 -4.92 12.14 17.59
N SER A 251 -4.37 13.23 18.15
CA SER A 251 -2.92 13.33 18.42
C SER A 251 -2.43 12.24 19.36
N GLU A 252 -3.13 11.99 20.47
CA GLU A 252 -2.79 10.94 21.44
C GLU A 252 -2.81 9.55 20.78
N PHE A 253 -3.83 9.26 19.98
CA PHE A 253 -3.93 8.00 19.25
C PHE A 253 -2.84 7.84 18.19
N VAL A 254 -2.43 8.90 17.52
CA VAL A 254 -1.33 8.86 16.55
C VAL A 254 0.01 8.69 17.28
N ASP A 255 0.21 9.36 18.40
CA ASP A 255 1.44 9.30 19.19
C ASP A 255 1.64 7.96 19.89
N SER A 256 0.55 7.24 20.24
CA SER A 256 0.63 5.90 20.82
C SER A 256 1.23 4.85 19.89
N ALA A 257 1.27 5.12 18.57
CA ALA A 257 1.96 4.27 17.59
C ALA A 257 3.49 4.20 17.80
N GLY A 258 4.05 5.07 18.64
CA GLY A 258 5.46 5.09 18.99
C GLY A 258 6.17 6.41 18.68
N LYS A 259 7.48 6.43 18.90
CA LYS A 259 8.30 7.65 18.72
C LYS A 259 8.67 7.92 17.25
N GLU A 260 8.71 6.86 16.44
CA GLU A 260 9.11 6.94 15.04
C GLU A 260 8.03 7.60 14.18
N ALA A 261 8.46 8.40 13.20
CA ALA A 261 7.57 9.11 12.30
C ALA A 261 6.75 8.17 11.38
N ALA A 262 7.32 7.02 10.98
CA ALA A 262 6.66 6.10 10.05
C ALA A 262 5.41 5.44 10.65
N PRO A 263 5.41 4.86 11.88
CA PRO A 263 4.21 4.33 12.51
C PRO A 263 3.13 5.39 12.74
N ARG A 264 3.52 6.61 13.17
CA ARG A 264 2.60 7.73 13.36
C ARG A 264 1.91 8.13 12.06
N ARG A 265 2.68 8.25 10.97
CA ARG A 265 2.10 8.51 9.63
C ARG A 265 1.18 7.39 9.17
N ALA A 266 1.53 6.13 9.42
CA ALA A 266 0.67 4.99 9.10
C ALA A 266 -0.66 5.08 9.85
N ARG A 267 -0.64 5.43 11.14
CA ARG A 267 -1.83 5.61 11.97
C ARG A 267 -2.71 6.77 11.50
N LEU A 268 -2.09 7.88 11.10
CA LEU A 268 -2.81 9.02 10.55
C LEU A 268 -3.45 8.71 9.19
N ARG A 269 -2.75 7.97 8.32
CA ARG A 269 -3.33 7.45 7.07
C ARG A 269 -4.51 6.51 7.32
N LEU A 270 -4.43 5.67 8.35
CA LEU A 270 -5.53 4.81 8.72
C LEU A 270 -6.79 5.61 9.06
N LEU A 271 -6.66 6.71 9.82
CA LEU A 271 -7.78 7.60 10.13
C LEU A 271 -8.35 8.28 8.89
N ALA A 272 -7.51 8.77 7.99
CA ALA A 272 -7.95 9.39 6.75
C ALA A 272 -8.71 8.40 5.85
N ASN A 273 -8.22 7.17 5.73
CA ASN A 273 -8.91 6.12 4.98
C ASN A 273 -10.24 5.73 5.64
N MET A 274 -10.31 5.61 6.98
CA MET A 274 -11.58 5.38 7.68
C MET A 274 -12.60 6.50 7.43
N ALA A 275 -12.15 7.75 7.32
CA ALA A 275 -13.03 8.87 6.98
C ALA A 275 -13.54 8.77 5.53
N ILE A 276 -12.66 8.44 4.57
CA ILE A 276 -13.06 8.22 3.17
C ILE A 276 -14.09 7.08 3.09
N ASP A 277 -13.87 5.98 3.78
CA ASP A 277 -14.81 4.85 3.81
C ASP A 277 -16.16 5.25 4.41
N PHE A 278 -16.15 6.06 5.47
CA PHE A 278 -17.38 6.59 6.06
C PHE A 278 -18.16 7.45 5.06
N TYR A 279 -17.51 8.38 4.36
CA TYR A 279 -18.18 9.23 3.39
C TYR A 279 -18.66 8.47 2.15
N ARG A 280 -17.92 7.47 1.69
CA ARG A 280 -18.36 6.56 0.62
C ARG A 280 -19.61 5.78 1.02
N GLU A 281 -19.60 5.23 2.23
CA GLU A 281 -20.76 4.52 2.76
C GLU A 281 -21.96 5.45 2.93
N LEU A 282 -21.73 6.69 3.38
CA LEU A 282 -22.76 7.71 3.48
C LEU A 282 -23.42 8.00 2.11
N ILE A 283 -22.62 8.14 1.03
CA ILE A 283 -23.13 8.31 -0.34
C ILE A 283 -24.00 7.10 -0.73
N ARG A 284 -23.58 5.87 -0.43
CA ARG A 284 -24.36 4.66 -0.74
C ARG A 284 -25.69 4.66 -0.05
N VAL A 285 -25.70 4.93 1.26
CA VAL A 285 -26.93 5.00 2.07
C VAL A 285 -27.89 6.08 1.55
N LEU A 286 -27.38 7.27 1.22
CA LEU A 286 -28.19 8.38 0.69
C LEU A 286 -28.81 8.07 -0.67
N ASN A 287 -28.16 7.24 -1.50
CA ASN A 287 -28.67 6.80 -2.79
C ASN A 287 -29.48 5.51 -2.71
N GLY A 288 -29.70 4.94 -1.53
CA GLY A 288 -30.49 3.72 -1.34
C GLY A 288 -29.81 2.44 -1.76
N TYR A 289 -28.47 2.44 -1.91
CA TYR A 289 -27.70 1.22 -2.17
C TYR A 289 -27.51 0.42 -0.88
N GLU A 290 -27.36 -0.90 -1.05
CA GLU A 290 -26.99 -1.78 0.06
C GLU A 290 -25.60 -1.38 0.61
N SER A 291 -25.50 -1.44 1.94
CA SER A 291 -24.25 -1.17 2.66
C SER A 291 -23.23 -2.26 2.39
N GLU A 292 -22.00 -1.88 2.06
CA GLU A 292 -20.85 -2.79 1.98
C GLU A 292 -20.01 -2.75 3.27
N GLY A 293 -20.27 -1.78 4.16
CA GLY A 293 -19.56 -1.62 5.42
C GLY A 293 -20.01 -2.62 6.51
N ASP A 294 -19.16 -2.75 7.51
CA ASP A 294 -19.52 -3.45 8.75
C ASP A 294 -20.64 -2.73 9.53
N ASP A 295 -21.19 -3.40 10.55
CA ASP A 295 -22.32 -2.86 11.33
C ASP A 295 -22.05 -1.49 11.96
N HIS A 296 -20.83 -1.24 12.44
CA HIS A 296 -20.48 0.07 13.04
C HIS A 296 -20.45 1.19 11.99
N LEU A 297 -19.84 0.94 10.84
CA LEU A 297 -19.78 1.88 9.73
C LEU A 297 -21.19 2.16 9.17
N ARG A 298 -21.96 1.12 8.93
CA ARG A 298 -23.34 1.21 8.45
C ARG A 298 -24.23 2.01 9.40
N HIS A 299 -24.18 1.73 10.70
CA HIS A 299 -24.95 2.47 11.70
C HIS A 299 -24.55 3.95 11.74
N ALA A 300 -23.26 4.27 11.71
CA ALA A 300 -22.76 5.64 11.69
C ALA A 300 -23.21 6.39 10.43
N ALA A 301 -23.07 5.78 9.25
CA ALA A 301 -23.50 6.38 8.00
C ALA A 301 -25.02 6.56 7.93
N THR A 302 -25.82 5.58 8.41
CA THR A 302 -27.29 5.67 8.47
C THR A 302 -27.75 6.77 9.43
N ALA A 303 -27.08 6.91 10.58
CA ALA A 303 -27.38 8.00 11.52
C ALA A 303 -27.06 9.37 10.90
N ALA A 304 -25.91 9.50 10.24
CA ALA A 304 -25.52 10.70 9.53
C ALA A 304 -26.47 11.05 8.38
N ALA A 305 -26.91 10.06 7.60
CA ALA A 305 -27.80 10.25 6.44
C ALA A 305 -29.14 10.91 6.81
N LYS A 306 -29.63 10.71 8.04
CA LYS A 306 -30.86 11.34 8.55
C LYS A 306 -30.70 12.84 8.80
N GLN A 307 -29.47 13.30 8.96
CA GLN A 307 -29.12 14.65 9.41
C GLN A 307 -28.32 15.43 8.35
N PHE A 308 -27.73 14.73 7.39
CA PHE A 308 -27.11 15.32 6.22
C PHE A 308 -28.19 15.84 5.26
N ASN A 309 -28.02 17.04 4.78
CA ASN A 309 -28.96 17.68 3.87
C ASN A 309 -28.84 17.16 2.42
N ARG A 310 -28.61 15.86 2.23
CA ARG A 310 -28.50 15.14 0.94
C ARG A 310 -27.69 15.87 -0.14
N ASP A 311 -26.76 16.72 0.28
CA ASP A 311 -25.88 17.45 -0.63
C ASP A 311 -24.66 16.58 -1.01
N PRO A 312 -24.63 16.00 -2.22
CA PRO A 312 -23.52 15.18 -2.66
C PRO A 312 -22.21 15.96 -2.79
N GLU A 313 -22.28 17.29 -3.04
CA GLU A 313 -21.09 18.13 -3.21
C GLU A 313 -20.35 18.24 -1.89
N THR A 314 -21.01 18.53 -0.79
CA THR A 314 -20.40 18.57 0.55
C THR A 314 -19.71 17.25 0.92
N ILE A 315 -20.29 16.10 0.52
CA ILE A 315 -19.67 14.79 0.81
C ILE A 315 -18.44 14.57 -0.09
N ALA A 316 -18.51 14.99 -1.35
CA ALA A 316 -17.38 14.93 -2.27
C ALA A 316 -16.22 15.79 -1.78
N ASP A 317 -16.49 17.01 -1.33
CA ASP A 317 -15.51 17.93 -0.75
C ASP A 317 -14.85 17.32 0.51
N ALA A 318 -15.62 16.63 1.35
CA ALA A 318 -15.09 15.95 2.53
C ALA A 318 -14.15 14.78 2.14
N ILE A 319 -14.47 14.02 1.08
CA ILE A 319 -13.59 13.00 0.54
C ILE A 319 -12.32 13.64 -0.02
N GLU A 320 -12.44 14.70 -0.83
CA GLU A 320 -11.32 15.44 -1.40
C GLU A 320 -10.41 15.96 -0.29
N ARG A 321 -10.97 16.55 0.75
CA ARG A 321 -10.19 17.01 1.90
C ARG A 321 -9.45 15.88 2.63
N CYS A 322 -10.03 14.68 2.70
CA CYS A 322 -9.33 13.50 3.25
C CYS A 322 -8.21 13.03 2.32
N LEU A 323 -8.39 13.10 1.00
CA LEU A 323 -7.34 12.81 0.02
C LEU A 323 -6.18 13.80 0.12
N ASP A 324 -6.47 15.10 0.27
CA ASP A 324 -5.45 16.12 0.52
C ASP A 324 -4.68 15.86 1.81
N ALA A 325 -5.37 15.41 2.88
CA ALA A 325 -4.70 15.02 4.11
C ALA A 325 -3.72 13.85 3.88
N LEU A 326 -4.08 12.85 3.06
CA LEU A 326 -3.16 11.76 2.69
C LEU A 326 -1.93 12.29 1.94
N GLU A 327 -2.10 13.22 1.01
CA GLU A 327 -0.99 13.85 0.29
C GLU A 327 -0.09 14.67 1.23
N GLN A 328 -0.68 15.42 2.15
CA GLN A 328 0.06 16.19 3.17
C GLN A 328 0.84 15.29 4.13
N ILE A 329 0.28 14.12 4.53
CA ILE A 329 0.99 13.10 5.31
C ILE A 329 2.21 12.58 4.51
N ASP A 330 2.02 12.34 3.22
CA ASP A 330 3.08 11.86 2.34
C ASP A 330 4.15 12.95 2.08
N ALA A 331 3.76 14.20 2.05
CA ALA A 331 4.66 15.36 1.97
C ALA A 331 5.36 15.71 3.29
N ASN A 332 5.11 14.95 4.37
CA ASN A 332 5.69 15.16 5.70
C ASN A 332 5.29 16.50 6.34
N ALA A 333 4.03 16.90 6.18
CA ALA A 333 3.48 18.06 6.86
C ALA A 333 3.59 17.92 8.39
N ASN A 334 3.60 19.05 9.11
CA ASN A 334 3.61 19.04 10.57
C ASN A 334 2.34 18.32 11.08
N GLN A 335 2.52 17.26 11.87
CA GLN A 335 1.44 16.39 12.33
C GLN A 335 0.36 17.15 13.10
N ALA A 336 0.72 18.00 14.05
CA ALA A 336 -0.23 18.71 14.89
C ALA A 336 -1.06 19.69 14.06
N THR A 337 -0.40 20.52 13.25
CA THR A 337 -1.07 21.48 12.36
C THR A 337 -1.97 20.78 11.34
N LEU A 338 -1.54 19.65 10.79
CA LEU A 338 -2.35 18.86 9.86
C LEU A 338 -3.62 18.33 10.53
N ILE A 339 -3.50 17.74 11.73
CA ILE A 339 -4.64 17.21 12.48
C ILE A 339 -5.66 18.32 12.76
N GLU A 340 -5.21 19.46 13.29
CA GLU A 340 -6.08 20.58 13.60
C GLU A 340 -6.80 21.12 12.35
N ALA A 341 -6.05 21.44 11.30
CA ALA A 341 -6.62 21.97 10.06
C ALA A 341 -7.58 20.96 9.39
N TRP A 342 -7.21 19.68 9.33
CA TRP A 342 -8.06 18.66 8.72
C TRP A 342 -9.39 18.47 9.46
N LEU A 343 -9.35 18.44 10.80
CA LEU A 343 -10.57 18.32 11.62
C LEU A 343 -11.45 19.56 11.52
N ASP A 344 -10.86 20.76 11.52
CA ASP A 344 -11.60 22.01 11.35
C ASP A 344 -12.28 22.08 9.98
N ASP A 345 -11.59 21.72 8.91
CA ASP A 345 -12.16 21.68 7.57
C ASP A 345 -13.33 20.70 7.48
N LEU A 346 -13.19 19.48 8.03
CA LEU A 346 -14.28 18.50 8.08
C LEU A 346 -15.48 19.00 8.88
N ALA A 347 -15.24 19.72 10.00
CA ALA A 347 -16.31 20.31 10.80
C ALA A 347 -17.00 21.46 10.06
N GLN A 348 -16.26 22.33 9.38
CA GLN A 348 -16.81 23.46 8.60
C GLN A 348 -17.66 22.99 7.43
N LEU A 349 -17.22 21.98 6.66
CA LEU A 349 -18.00 21.39 5.57
C LEU A 349 -19.38 20.91 6.06
N ARG A 350 -19.45 20.37 7.28
CA ARG A 350 -20.73 19.95 7.91
C ARG A 350 -21.64 21.12 8.24
N LEU A 351 -21.10 22.29 8.58
CA LEU A 351 -21.86 23.47 8.91
C LEU A 351 -22.39 24.19 7.66
N VAL A 352 -21.61 24.27 6.59
CA VAL A 352 -22.00 24.91 5.32
C VAL A 352 -23.13 24.16 4.63
N GLY A 353 -23.15 22.85 4.63
CA GLY A 353 -24.24 22.03 4.08
C GLY A 353 -25.58 22.18 4.82
N LYS A 354 -25.65 22.95 5.95
CA LYS A 354 -26.89 23.27 6.66
C LYS A 354 -27.50 24.61 6.23
N LEU A 355 -26.73 25.46 5.57
CA LEU A 355 -27.14 26.82 5.21
C LEU A 355 -27.65 26.94 3.77
N ALA A 356 -27.54 25.88 2.97
CA ALA A 356 -28.10 25.75 1.63
C ALA A 356 -29.39 24.89 1.66
#